data_721f7de8d882df331e25a7d52e049dfc
#
_entry.id   721f7de8d882df331e25a7d52e049dfc
#
_cell.length_a   1.000
_cell.length_b   1.000
_cell.length_c   1.000
_cell.angle_alpha   90.00
_cell.angle_beta   90.00
_cell.angle_gamma   90.00
#
_symmetry.space_group_name_H-M   'P 1'
#
loop_
_entity.id
_entity.type
_entity.pdbx_description
1 polymer ?
#
loop_
_entity_poly.entity_id
_entity_poly.type
_entity_poly.pdbx_seq_one_letter_code
_entity_poly.pdbx_strand_id
1 'polypeptide(L)'
;MSETLTQRKREMLKRCTDAAQQLRQPVLFGMTTSLILQSVPLPKDCDIDPAELHTVSDSHRTRIRAIVPPTTPHIWKPLSDAHNVRINKHVYALDLIHTWAQLAAHISLESLVILGDAILTAIARKPGLANGRTADGIYQDFVRQVTELPKFNAKSKCMIALAFITPRVDSPMESKTRIATTKYGLPPAVTNYTVPGATFSNGAPITLDLAWPEFRVAIEYDGDHHRTDKNQWRRDNDKRELLRHHHWIIIIATAANMADEPSQAELAYRVGRQLALRGAVFDFTLTATPLDELARRKRRRI
;
A
#
# COMPACT_ATOMS: atom_id res chain seq x y z
N MET A 1 -7.90 11.00 -7.07
CA MET A 1 -7.31 10.51 -5.79
C MET A 1 -6.32 11.50 -5.16
N SER A 2 -5.45 12.17 -5.93
CA SER A 2 -4.45 13.13 -5.39
C SER A 2 -5.07 14.35 -4.71
N GLU A 3 -6.14 14.90 -5.25
CA GLU A 3 -6.79 16.12 -4.71
C GLU A 3 -7.41 15.88 -3.33
N THR A 4 -8.10 14.78 -3.15
CA THR A 4 -8.68 14.40 -1.84
C THR A 4 -7.62 14.14 -0.76
N LEU A 5 -6.49 13.52 -1.09
CA LEU A 5 -5.38 13.33 -0.13
C LEU A 5 -4.72 14.67 0.25
N THR A 6 -4.54 15.56 -0.72
CA THR A 6 -3.97 16.88 -0.48
C THR A 6 -4.87 17.75 0.40
N GLN A 7 -6.17 17.71 0.18
CA GLN A 7 -7.14 18.46 1.00
C GLN A 7 -7.15 17.93 2.43
N ARG A 8 -7.28 16.60 2.62
CA ARG A 8 -7.23 15.97 3.95
C ARG A 8 -5.94 16.31 4.70
N LYS A 9 -4.79 16.31 4.00
CA LYS A 9 -3.52 16.71 4.60
C LYS A 9 -3.55 18.16 5.09
N ARG A 10 -4.07 19.10 4.30
CA ARG A 10 -4.15 20.52 4.68
C ARG A 10 -5.00 20.71 5.93
N GLU A 11 -6.16 20.08 5.97
CA GLU A 11 -7.09 20.15 7.11
C GLU A 11 -6.45 19.54 8.37
N MET A 12 -5.85 18.36 8.24
CA MET A 12 -5.15 17.69 9.35
C MET A 12 -3.97 18.52 9.85
N LEU A 13 -3.18 19.08 8.94
CA LEU A 13 -2.03 19.92 9.32
C LEU A 13 -2.46 21.16 10.09
N LYS A 14 -3.57 21.81 9.70
CA LYS A 14 -4.13 22.93 10.46
C LYS A 14 -4.48 22.51 11.88
N ARG A 15 -5.27 21.45 12.03
CA ARG A 15 -5.68 20.93 13.36
C ARG A 15 -4.49 20.54 14.23
N CYS A 16 -3.49 19.85 13.68
CA CYS A 16 -2.27 19.51 14.39
C CYS A 16 -1.48 20.75 14.81
N THR A 17 -1.43 21.79 13.98
CA THR A 17 -0.75 23.05 14.28
C THR A 17 -1.45 23.78 15.42
N ASP A 18 -2.79 23.87 15.38
CA ASP A 18 -3.60 24.51 16.43
C ASP A 18 -3.39 23.80 17.78
N ALA A 19 -3.40 22.45 17.79
CA ALA A 19 -3.13 21.67 19.00
C ALA A 19 -1.71 21.92 19.56
N ALA A 20 -0.69 21.93 18.71
CA ALA A 20 0.69 22.16 19.13
C ALA A 20 0.91 23.60 19.66
N GLN A 21 0.24 24.59 19.06
CA GLN A 21 0.29 25.99 19.54
C GLN A 21 -0.36 26.16 20.91
N GLN A 22 -1.50 25.51 21.14
CA GLN A 22 -2.15 25.52 22.46
C GLN A 22 -1.29 24.88 23.53
N LEU A 23 -0.60 23.80 23.19
CA LEU A 23 0.34 23.11 24.09
C LEU A 23 1.68 23.86 24.25
N ARG A 24 1.93 24.90 23.46
CA ARG A 24 3.16 25.72 23.45
C ARG A 24 4.44 24.90 23.28
N GLN A 25 4.34 23.74 22.61
CA GLN A 25 5.48 22.86 22.34
C GLN A 25 5.30 22.11 21.02
N PRO A 26 6.37 21.62 20.39
CA PRO A 26 6.27 20.71 19.27
C PRO A 26 5.59 19.41 19.68
N VAL A 27 4.74 18.87 18.78
CA VAL A 27 3.98 17.64 19.03
C VAL A 27 4.29 16.61 17.95
N LEU A 28 4.54 15.38 18.38
CA LEU A 28 4.68 14.22 17.51
C LEU A 28 3.33 13.51 17.37
N PHE A 29 2.90 13.31 16.11
CA PHE A 29 1.67 12.60 15.77
C PHE A 29 1.99 11.25 15.13
N GLY A 30 1.20 10.23 15.45
CA GLY A 30 1.30 8.87 14.91
C GLY A 30 -0.01 8.36 14.33
N MET A 31 -0.16 7.05 14.25
CA MET A 31 -1.37 6.37 13.80
C MET A 31 -1.92 6.94 12.48
N THR A 32 -3.25 7.06 12.34
CA THR A 32 -3.92 7.63 11.17
C THR A 32 -3.53 9.09 10.91
N THR A 33 -3.27 9.89 11.97
CA THR A 33 -2.81 11.28 11.84
C THR A 33 -1.49 11.37 11.08
N SER A 34 -0.52 10.50 11.40
CA SER A 34 0.77 10.46 10.70
C SER A 34 0.61 10.08 9.22
N LEU A 35 -0.24 9.10 8.89
CA LEU A 35 -0.51 8.72 7.51
C LEU A 35 -1.07 9.90 6.70
N ILE A 36 -2.07 10.62 7.26
CA ILE A 36 -2.69 11.79 6.60
C ILE A 36 -1.66 12.90 6.38
N LEU A 37 -0.86 13.24 7.40
CA LEU A 37 0.19 14.26 7.31
C LEU A 37 1.23 13.91 6.24
N GLN A 38 1.47 12.63 5.98
CA GLN A 38 2.43 12.16 5.00
C GLN A 38 1.80 11.75 3.67
N SER A 39 0.48 12.00 3.46
CA SER A 39 -0.27 11.74 2.22
C SER A 39 -0.28 10.25 1.84
N VAL A 40 -0.43 9.38 2.83
CA VAL A 40 -0.62 7.93 2.63
C VAL A 40 -2.11 7.61 2.76
N PRO A 41 -2.70 6.78 1.87
CA PRO A 41 -4.08 6.34 1.98
C PRO A 41 -4.36 5.61 3.29
N LEU A 42 -5.53 5.85 3.87
CA LEU A 42 -5.96 5.17 5.10
C LEU A 42 -6.53 3.78 4.80
N PRO A 43 -6.21 2.76 5.62
CA PRO A 43 -6.91 1.48 5.59
C PRO A 43 -8.40 1.66 5.90
N LYS A 44 -9.28 0.92 5.19
CA LYS A 44 -10.73 1.06 5.35
C LYS A 44 -11.27 0.36 6.60
N ASP A 45 -10.57 -0.66 7.08
CA ASP A 45 -10.93 -1.49 8.24
C ASP A 45 -10.16 -1.12 9.51
N CYS A 46 -9.60 0.10 9.57
CA CYS A 46 -8.89 0.59 10.73
C CYS A 46 -9.90 0.96 11.85
N ASP A 47 -9.68 0.44 13.06
CA ASP A 47 -10.49 0.76 14.25
C ASP A 47 -10.08 2.07 14.92
N ILE A 48 -9.02 2.74 14.44
CA ILE A 48 -8.56 4.05 14.89
C ILE A 48 -9.30 5.14 14.12
N ASP A 49 -10.02 6.00 14.84
CA ASP A 49 -10.80 7.09 14.24
C ASP A 49 -9.87 8.13 13.56
N PRO A 50 -9.92 8.28 12.24
CA PRO A 50 -9.10 9.26 11.52
C PRO A 50 -9.52 10.72 11.79
N ALA A 51 -10.67 10.96 12.42
CA ALA A 51 -11.11 12.29 12.82
C ALA A 51 -10.42 12.76 14.10
N GLU A 52 -9.85 11.87 14.91
CA GLU A 52 -9.09 12.23 16.11
C GLU A 52 -7.65 12.62 15.78
N LEU A 53 -7.01 13.38 16.68
CA LEU A 53 -5.58 13.66 16.62
C LEU A 53 -4.83 12.68 17.52
N HIS A 54 -3.98 11.84 16.93
CA HIS A 54 -3.25 10.80 17.64
C HIS A 54 -1.82 11.26 17.93
N THR A 55 -1.50 11.54 19.20
CA THR A 55 -0.15 11.89 19.64
C THR A 55 0.65 10.64 20.02
N VAL A 56 1.98 10.70 19.89
CA VAL A 56 2.89 9.60 20.21
C VAL A 56 3.93 10.04 21.22
N SER A 57 4.22 9.15 22.16
CA SER A 57 5.27 9.32 23.17
C SER A 57 5.94 7.97 23.45
N ASP A 58 7.16 7.99 23.97
CA ASP A 58 7.93 6.80 24.34
C ASP A 58 7.41 6.12 25.61
N SER A 59 6.81 6.91 26.50
CA SER A 59 6.38 6.48 27.83
C SER A 59 5.10 7.16 28.31
N HIS A 60 4.50 6.63 29.37
CA HIS A 60 3.34 7.24 30.02
C HIS A 60 3.65 8.60 30.65
N ARG A 61 4.91 8.88 30.99
CA ARG A 61 5.34 10.13 31.64
C ARG A 61 5.39 11.29 30.65
N THR A 62 5.74 10.99 29.40
CA THR A 62 5.92 11.98 28.31
C THR A 62 4.69 12.13 27.43
N ARG A 63 3.62 11.35 27.68
CA ARG A 63 2.42 11.38 26.83
C ARG A 63 1.77 12.75 26.84
N ILE A 64 1.42 13.20 25.64
CA ILE A 64 0.84 14.52 25.40
C ILE A 64 -0.66 14.37 25.13
N ARG A 65 -1.46 15.16 25.85
CA ARG A 65 -2.91 15.28 25.63
C ARG A 65 -3.27 16.74 25.47
N ALA A 66 -4.05 17.08 24.46
CA ALA A 66 -4.75 18.34 24.36
C ALA A 66 -6.25 18.10 24.63
N ILE A 67 -6.89 19.10 25.23
CA ILE A 67 -8.34 19.07 25.48
C ILE A 67 -9.07 19.74 24.31
N VAL A 68 -8.48 20.77 23.71
CA VAL A 68 -9.04 21.52 22.61
C VAL A 68 -7.92 21.87 21.61
N PRO A 69 -7.93 21.31 20.39
CA PRO A 69 -8.72 20.15 19.98
C PRO A 69 -8.30 18.88 20.74
N PRO A 70 -9.22 17.92 20.95
CA PRO A 70 -8.92 16.73 21.74
C PRO A 70 -7.88 15.86 21.03
N THR A 71 -6.97 15.27 21.82
CA THR A 71 -5.95 14.35 21.32
C THR A 71 -6.00 13.01 22.04
N THR A 72 -5.79 11.92 21.30
CA THR A 72 -5.69 10.56 21.83
C THR A 72 -4.21 10.15 21.90
N PRO A 73 -3.64 9.96 23.11
CA PRO A 73 -2.23 9.65 23.27
C PRO A 73 -1.94 8.16 23.10
N HIS A 74 -0.90 7.83 22.34
CA HIS A 74 -0.37 6.48 22.15
C HIS A 74 1.04 6.36 22.70
N ILE A 75 1.37 5.20 23.27
CA ILE A 75 2.72 4.88 23.73
C ILE A 75 3.39 3.98 22.70
N TRP A 76 4.53 4.42 22.22
CA TRP A 76 5.35 3.67 21.28
C TRP A 76 6.77 3.52 21.80
N LYS A 77 7.03 2.40 22.50
CA LYS A 77 8.32 2.15 23.17
C LYS A 77 9.55 2.18 22.25
N PRO A 78 9.44 1.72 20.95
CA PRO A 78 10.57 1.82 20.02
C PRO A 78 10.88 3.23 19.52
N LEU A 79 10.22 4.27 20.03
CA LEU A 79 10.41 5.65 19.61
C LEU A 79 11.83 6.15 19.91
N SER A 80 12.41 6.85 18.95
CA SER A 80 13.59 7.71 19.12
C SER A 80 13.43 8.96 18.25
N ASP A 81 14.22 10.00 18.50
CA ASP A 81 14.15 11.26 17.75
C ASP A 81 14.46 11.09 16.24
N ALA A 82 15.22 10.06 15.87
CA ALA A 82 15.50 9.73 14.47
C ALA A 82 14.24 9.36 13.67
N HIS A 83 13.15 8.98 14.34
CA HIS A 83 11.87 8.61 13.72
C HIS A 83 10.90 9.78 13.57
N ASN A 84 11.31 10.99 13.95
CA ASN A 84 10.50 12.20 13.91
C ASN A 84 10.64 12.90 12.57
N VAL A 85 9.63 12.78 11.71
CA VAL A 85 9.57 13.50 10.43
C VAL A 85 9.01 14.90 10.66
N ARG A 86 9.83 15.92 10.43
CA ARG A 86 9.41 17.31 10.58
C ARG A 86 8.44 17.71 9.47
N ILE A 87 7.23 18.11 9.82
CA ILE A 87 6.21 18.62 8.89
C ILE A 87 6.26 20.16 8.84
N ASN A 88 6.32 20.81 10.03
CA ASN A 88 6.58 22.24 10.18
C ASN A 88 7.31 22.50 11.51
N LYS A 89 7.39 23.76 11.97
CA LYS A 89 8.11 24.11 13.20
C LYS A 89 7.46 23.55 14.48
N HIS A 90 6.17 23.19 14.44
CA HIS A 90 5.39 22.73 15.59
C HIS A 90 4.90 21.28 15.48
N VAL A 91 4.85 20.76 14.26
CA VAL A 91 4.22 19.46 13.95
C VAL A 91 5.28 18.49 13.43
N TYR A 92 5.36 17.36 14.10
CA TYR A 92 6.14 16.20 13.67
C TYR A 92 5.20 15.01 13.42
N ALA A 93 5.52 14.21 12.44
CA ALA A 93 4.87 12.92 12.17
C ALA A 93 5.85 11.80 12.52
N LEU A 94 5.37 10.73 13.12
CA LEU A 94 6.13 9.50 13.23
C LEU A 94 6.43 8.98 11.82
N ASP A 95 7.63 8.48 11.54
CA ASP A 95 7.97 7.96 10.23
C ASP A 95 7.01 6.84 9.79
N LEU A 96 6.97 6.58 8.49
CA LEU A 96 5.98 5.68 7.91
C LEU A 96 6.17 4.23 8.33
N ILE A 97 7.38 3.77 8.61
CA ILE A 97 7.67 2.38 9.00
C ILE A 97 7.17 2.12 10.42
N HIS A 98 7.46 3.02 11.35
CA HIS A 98 6.96 2.93 12.73
C HIS A 98 5.45 3.15 12.80
N THR A 99 4.90 4.04 11.97
CA THR A 99 3.45 4.24 11.84
C THR A 99 2.75 2.98 11.33
N TRP A 100 3.33 2.28 10.35
CA TRP A 100 2.84 1.00 9.87
C TRP A 100 2.83 -0.07 10.97
N ALA A 101 3.92 -0.16 11.73
CA ALA A 101 4.04 -1.09 12.85
C ALA A 101 3.04 -0.79 13.98
N GLN A 102 2.79 0.50 14.29
CA GLN A 102 1.75 0.89 15.25
C GLN A 102 0.35 0.42 14.83
N LEU A 103 0.02 0.58 13.54
CA LEU A 103 -1.30 0.24 12.99
C LEU A 103 -1.53 -1.26 12.85
N ALA A 104 -0.51 -2.08 12.95
CA ALA A 104 -0.62 -3.53 12.77
C ALA A 104 -1.64 -4.20 13.72
N ALA A 105 -1.84 -3.66 14.92
CA ALA A 105 -2.84 -4.17 15.87
C ALA A 105 -4.28 -3.77 15.51
N HIS A 106 -4.45 -2.76 14.65
CA HIS A 106 -5.70 -2.03 14.41
C HIS A 106 -6.33 -2.27 13.04
N ILE A 107 -5.70 -3.07 12.19
CA ILE A 107 -6.17 -3.38 10.83
C ILE A 107 -6.01 -4.88 10.54
N SER A 108 -6.70 -5.41 9.55
CA SER A 108 -6.53 -6.79 9.09
C SER A 108 -5.12 -7.06 8.55
N LEU A 109 -4.74 -8.33 8.40
CA LEU A 109 -3.46 -8.70 7.78
C LEU A 109 -3.39 -8.25 6.31
N GLU A 110 -4.50 -8.35 5.59
CA GLU A 110 -4.61 -7.91 4.19
C GLU A 110 -4.42 -6.39 4.08
N SER A 111 -5.11 -5.61 4.91
CA SER A 111 -4.94 -4.16 4.96
C SER A 111 -3.54 -3.73 5.38
N LEU A 112 -2.88 -4.51 6.24
CA LEU A 112 -1.49 -4.25 6.64
C LEU A 112 -0.52 -4.45 5.46
N VAL A 113 -0.75 -5.44 4.60
CA VAL A 113 0.02 -5.62 3.35
C VAL A 113 -0.24 -4.47 2.39
N ILE A 114 -1.51 -4.11 2.15
CA ILE A 114 -1.89 -2.99 1.26
C ILE A 114 -1.27 -1.68 1.75
N LEU A 115 -1.31 -1.41 3.05
CA LEU A 115 -0.69 -0.22 3.65
C LEU A 115 0.84 -0.24 3.46
N GLY A 116 1.48 -1.41 3.60
CA GLY A 116 2.92 -1.57 3.35
C GLY A 116 3.30 -1.21 1.92
N ASP A 117 2.57 -1.73 0.92
CA ASP A 117 2.77 -1.38 -0.50
C ASP A 117 2.63 0.14 -0.73
N ALA A 118 1.57 0.75 -0.16
CA ALA A 118 1.32 2.18 -0.27
C ALA A 118 2.43 3.04 0.38
N ILE A 119 2.98 2.59 1.50
CA ILE A 119 4.10 3.26 2.18
C ILE A 119 5.38 3.17 1.34
N LEU A 120 5.71 2.02 0.78
CA LEU A 120 6.87 1.88 -0.11
C LEU A 120 6.77 2.86 -1.30
N THR A 121 5.59 2.94 -1.91
CA THR A 121 5.33 3.88 -3.01
C THR A 121 5.39 5.34 -2.54
N ALA A 122 4.87 5.66 -1.36
CA ALA A 122 4.96 7.01 -0.80
C ALA A 122 6.40 7.44 -0.48
N ILE A 123 7.24 6.52 -0.02
CA ILE A 123 8.68 6.75 0.20
C ILE A 123 9.38 6.95 -1.15
N ALA A 124 9.16 6.06 -2.12
CA ALA A 124 9.80 6.11 -3.44
C ALA A 124 9.50 7.40 -4.22
N ARG A 125 8.27 7.91 -4.09
CA ARG A 125 7.84 9.15 -4.76
C ARG A 125 8.38 10.45 -4.14
N LYS A 126 8.99 10.40 -2.95
CA LYS A 126 9.54 11.57 -2.26
C LYS A 126 11.06 11.54 -2.28
N PRO A 127 11.75 12.38 -3.10
CA PRO A 127 13.21 12.34 -3.22
C PRO A 127 13.95 12.40 -1.88
N GLY A 128 13.47 13.23 -0.94
CA GLY A 128 14.06 13.35 0.40
C GLY A 128 13.89 12.09 1.28
N LEU A 129 12.86 11.28 1.05
CA LEU A 129 12.68 10.00 1.75
C LEU A 129 13.34 8.84 1.00
N ALA A 130 13.28 8.84 -0.33
CA ALA A 130 13.94 7.85 -1.16
C ALA A 130 15.46 7.89 -1.00
N ASN A 131 16.04 9.08 -0.85
CA ASN A 131 17.48 9.31 -0.65
C ASN A 131 18.35 8.52 -1.65
N GLY A 132 17.99 8.58 -2.93
CA GLY A 132 18.68 7.89 -4.03
C GLY A 132 18.49 6.37 -4.09
N ARG A 133 17.71 5.77 -3.17
CA ARG A 133 17.44 4.32 -3.18
C ARG A 133 16.47 3.94 -4.28
N THR A 134 16.69 2.76 -4.86
CA THR A 134 15.72 2.11 -5.75
C THR A 134 14.49 1.62 -4.96
N ALA A 135 13.40 1.30 -5.66
CA ALA A 135 12.21 0.73 -5.02
C ALA A 135 12.52 -0.58 -4.26
N ASP A 136 13.40 -1.41 -4.80
CA ASP A 136 13.84 -2.66 -4.15
C ASP A 136 14.72 -2.36 -2.92
N GLY A 137 15.59 -1.36 -3.00
CA GLY A 137 16.39 -0.90 -1.87
C GLY A 137 15.53 -0.36 -0.72
N ILE A 138 14.46 0.40 -1.04
CA ILE A 138 13.49 0.88 -0.05
C ILE A 138 12.77 -0.31 0.60
N TYR A 139 12.37 -1.32 -0.19
CA TYR A 139 11.74 -2.53 0.35
C TYR A 139 12.68 -3.31 1.28
N GLN A 140 13.95 -3.50 0.90
CA GLN A 140 14.92 -4.19 1.76
C GLN A 140 15.15 -3.44 3.08
N ASP A 141 15.25 -2.12 3.03
CA ASP A 141 15.36 -1.29 4.23
C ASP A 141 14.10 -1.38 5.11
N PHE A 142 12.92 -1.40 4.51
CA PHE A 142 11.66 -1.60 5.23
C PHE A 142 11.65 -2.94 5.97
N VAL A 143 11.99 -4.04 5.29
CA VAL A 143 12.06 -5.38 5.87
C VAL A 143 13.05 -5.41 7.02
N ARG A 144 14.27 -4.88 6.82
CA ARG A 144 15.32 -4.83 7.83
C ARG A 144 14.85 -4.07 9.07
N GLN A 145 14.36 -2.83 8.91
CA GLN A 145 13.94 -2.00 10.03
C GLN A 145 12.82 -2.65 10.84
N VAL A 146 11.78 -3.19 10.20
CA VAL A 146 10.68 -3.89 10.90
C VAL A 146 11.19 -5.12 11.65
N THR A 147 12.12 -5.87 11.08
CA THR A 147 12.70 -7.07 11.69
C THR A 147 13.50 -6.72 12.94
N GLU A 148 14.29 -5.65 12.89
CA GLU A 148 15.14 -5.16 13.98
C GLU A 148 14.35 -4.47 15.10
N LEU A 149 13.11 -4.01 14.86
CA LEU A 149 12.29 -3.43 15.93
C LEU A 149 12.21 -4.36 17.13
N PRO A 150 12.30 -3.83 18.37
CA PRO A 150 12.08 -4.61 19.58
C PRO A 150 10.65 -5.20 19.60
N LYS A 151 10.33 -6.01 20.59
CA LYS A 151 8.98 -6.59 20.75
C LYS A 151 7.94 -5.48 20.96
N PHE A 152 6.88 -5.51 20.15
CA PHE A 152 5.70 -4.66 20.27
C PHE A 152 4.43 -5.45 19.97
N ASN A 153 3.24 -4.85 20.21
CA ASN A 153 1.96 -5.49 19.93
C ASN A 153 1.81 -5.75 18.41
N ALA A 154 1.38 -6.96 18.05
CA ALA A 154 1.22 -7.43 16.66
C ALA A 154 2.52 -7.53 15.81
N LYS A 155 3.74 -7.57 16.42
CA LYS A 155 4.98 -7.79 15.67
C LYS A 155 4.94 -9.05 14.81
N SER A 156 4.36 -10.15 15.30
CA SER A 156 4.21 -11.41 14.53
C SER A 156 3.37 -11.21 13.27
N LYS A 157 2.32 -10.39 13.32
CA LYS A 157 1.48 -10.03 12.16
C LYS A 157 2.27 -9.21 11.14
N CYS A 158 3.13 -8.28 11.61
CA CYS A 158 4.05 -7.56 10.74
C CYS A 158 4.99 -8.51 10.00
N MET A 159 5.58 -9.49 10.70
CA MET A 159 6.49 -10.48 10.09
C MET A 159 5.79 -11.38 9.06
N ILE A 160 4.50 -11.63 9.20
CA ILE A 160 3.69 -12.33 8.18
C ILE A 160 3.45 -11.39 6.99
N ALA A 161 3.04 -10.15 7.23
CA ALA A 161 2.75 -9.17 6.19
C ALA A 161 3.95 -8.90 5.28
N LEU A 162 5.18 -8.83 5.82
CA LEU A 162 6.41 -8.63 5.05
C LEU A 162 6.60 -9.65 3.92
N ALA A 163 6.08 -10.88 4.06
CA ALA A 163 6.17 -11.91 3.02
C ALA A 163 5.30 -11.62 1.77
N PHE A 164 4.40 -10.64 1.87
CA PHE A 164 3.44 -10.29 0.83
C PHE A 164 3.50 -8.83 0.37
N ILE A 165 4.22 -7.97 1.08
CA ILE A 165 4.47 -6.59 0.67
C ILE A 165 5.36 -6.58 -0.58
N THR A 166 5.05 -5.70 -1.51
CA THR A 166 5.77 -5.59 -2.79
C THR A 166 5.96 -4.13 -3.18
N PRO A 167 7.13 -3.73 -3.68
CA PRO A 167 7.35 -2.40 -4.21
C PRO A 167 6.65 -2.20 -5.56
N ARG A 168 6.59 -0.93 -6.03
CA ARG A 168 6.05 -0.57 -7.34
C ARG A 168 4.57 -0.91 -7.51
N VAL A 169 3.76 -0.61 -6.51
CA VAL A 169 2.30 -0.70 -6.60
C VAL A 169 1.73 0.70 -6.48
N ASP A 170 0.97 1.14 -7.46
CA ASP A 170 0.55 2.54 -7.55
C ASP A 170 -0.75 2.84 -6.83
N SER A 171 -1.57 1.83 -6.54
CA SER A 171 -2.85 2.00 -5.85
C SER A 171 -3.17 0.87 -4.86
N PRO A 172 -3.98 1.15 -3.82
CA PRO A 172 -4.47 0.12 -2.91
C PRO A 172 -5.30 -0.97 -3.61
N MET A 173 -5.92 -0.66 -4.74
CA MET A 173 -6.74 -1.63 -5.47
C MET A 173 -5.89 -2.61 -6.29
N GLU A 174 -4.77 -2.17 -6.82
CA GLU A 174 -3.76 -3.07 -7.42
C GLU A 174 -3.22 -4.05 -6.36
N SER A 175 -2.86 -3.56 -5.15
CA SER A 175 -2.48 -4.42 -4.02
C SER A 175 -3.57 -5.44 -3.70
N LYS A 176 -4.83 -5.00 -3.59
CA LYS A 176 -5.96 -5.88 -3.29
C LYS A 176 -6.15 -6.94 -4.38
N THR A 177 -6.05 -6.56 -5.65
CA THR A 177 -6.15 -7.47 -6.80
C THR A 177 -5.01 -8.50 -6.77
N ARG A 178 -3.78 -8.07 -6.50
CA ARG A 178 -2.61 -8.95 -6.35
C ARG A 178 -2.78 -9.95 -5.20
N ILE A 179 -3.26 -9.48 -4.05
CA ILE A 179 -3.52 -10.33 -2.89
C ILE A 179 -4.61 -11.36 -3.23
N ALA A 180 -5.70 -10.93 -3.88
CA ALA A 180 -6.77 -11.83 -4.29
C ALA A 180 -6.21 -12.96 -5.17
N THR A 181 -5.47 -12.66 -6.25
CA THR A 181 -4.87 -13.70 -7.10
C THR A 181 -3.95 -14.64 -6.33
N THR A 182 -3.16 -14.12 -5.39
CA THR A 182 -2.27 -14.92 -4.52
C THR A 182 -3.05 -15.89 -3.62
N LYS A 183 -4.19 -15.47 -3.08
CA LYS A 183 -5.06 -16.30 -2.20
C LYS A 183 -5.66 -17.49 -2.93
N TYR A 184 -5.85 -17.42 -4.24
CA TYR A 184 -6.35 -18.50 -5.08
C TYR A 184 -5.24 -19.34 -5.75
N GLY A 185 -3.97 -19.14 -5.35
CA GLY A 185 -2.85 -19.98 -5.78
C GLY A 185 -2.23 -19.61 -7.12
N LEU A 186 -2.54 -18.46 -7.70
CA LEU A 186 -1.89 -18.02 -8.93
C LEU A 186 -0.39 -17.74 -8.68
N PRO A 187 0.47 -17.92 -9.71
CA PRO A 187 1.87 -17.55 -9.61
C PRO A 187 2.05 -16.06 -9.23
N PRO A 188 3.14 -15.67 -8.59
CA PRO A 188 3.41 -14.26 -8.29
C PRO A 188 3.41 -13.40 -9.56
N ALA A 189 2.64 -12.30 -9.54
CA ALA A 189 2.66 -11.32 -10.61
C ALA A 189 3.81 -10.31 -10.42
N VAL A 190 4.35 -9.80 -11.52
CA VAL A 190 5.23 -8.62 -11.52
C VAL A 190 4.35 -7.36 -11.50
N THR A 191 4.61 -6.47 -10.57
CA THR A 191 3.88 -5.21 -10.41
C THR A 191 4.47 -4.11 -11.28
N ASN A 192 3.62 -3.25 -11.86
CA ASN A 192 4.02 -2.13 -12.72
C ASN A 192 5.07 -2.54 -13.78
N TYR A 193 4.76 -3.63 -14.49
CA TYR A 193 5.67 -4.21 -15.48
C TYR A 193 5.73 -3.34 -16.75
N THR A 194 6.90 -2.84 -17.08
CA THR A 194 7.14 -2.14 -18.34
C THR A 194 7.32 -3.16 -19.47
N VAL A 195 6.47 -3.10 -20.49
CA VAL A 195 6.52 -4.02 -21.63
C VAL A 195 7.67 -3.62 -22.54
N PRO A 196 8.68 -4.49 -22.74
CA PRO A 196 9.81 -4.19 -23.62
C PRO A 196 9.39 -3.90 -25.05
N GLY A 197 9.88 -2.81 -25.63
CA GLY A 197 9.61 -2.43 -27.02
C GLY A 197 8.21 -1.87 -27.26
N ALA A 198 7.34 -1.75 -26.26
CA ALA A 198 6.03 -1.15 -26.39
C ALA A 198 6.02 0.28 -25.80
N THR A 199 5.79 1.26 -26.66
CA THR A 199 5.71 2.68 -26.29
C THR A 199 4.48 3.33 -26.93
N PHE A 200 3.92 4.32 -26.26
CA PHE A 200 2.94 5.22 -26.85
C PHE A 200 3.57 6.07 -27.96
N SER A 201 2.75 6.72 -28.79
CA SER A 201 3.20 7.63 -29.85
C SER A 201 4.08 8.80 -29.36
N ASN A 202 3.96 9.19 -28.09
CA ASN A 202 4.78 10.20 -27.44
C ASN A 202 6.10 9.65 -26.84
N GLY A 203 6.43 8.37 -27.09
CA GLY A 203 7.62 7.70 -26.55
C GLY A 203 7.51 7.23 -25.10
N ALA A 204 6.39 7.46 -24.41
CA ALA A 204 6.22 6.97 -23.04
C ALA A 204 6.10 5.43 -23.02
N PRO A 205 6.76 4.74 -22.07
CA PRO A 205 6.67 3.30 -21.98
C PRO A 205 5.26 2.83 -21.59
N ILE A 206 4.86 1.66 -22.07
CA ILE A 206 3.63 1.00 -21.64
C ILE A 206 3.92 0.15 -20.42
N THR A 207 3.17 0.37 -19.36
CA THR A 207 3.23 -0.40 -18.10
C THR A 207 1.94 -1.15 -17.86
N LEU A 208 2.03 -2.29 -17.16
CA LEU A 208 0.93 -3.16 -16.78
C LEU A 208 0.89 -3.28 -15.25
N ASP A 209 -0.28 -3.12 -14.63
CA ASP A 209 -0.41 -3.10 -13.18
C ASP A 209 0.08 -4.40 -12.54
N LEU A 210 -0.42 -5.55 -13.04
CA LEU A 210 -0.01 -6.89 -12.63
C LEU A 210 0.24 -7.73 -13.88
N ALA A 211 1.44 -8.26 -14.05
CA ALA A 211 1.82 -9.00 -15.24
C ALA A 211 2.46 -10.35 -14.92
N TRP A 212 2.25 -11.31 -15.80
CA TRP A 212 3.00 -12.57 -15.92
C TRP A 212 3.69 -12.58 -17.29
N PRO A 213 4.89 -11.98 -17.36
CA PRO A 213 5.56 -11.73 -18.67
C PRO A 213 5.86 -12.98 -19.47
N GLU A 214 6.23 -14.09 -18.83
CA GLU A 214 6.51 -15.38 -19.46
C GLU A 214 5.29 -15.90 -20.25
N PHE A 215 4.10 -15.62 -19.72
CA PHE A 215 2.82 -16.06 -20.29
C PHE A 215 2.12 -14.93 -21.07
N ARG A 216 2.65 -13.71 -21.07
CA ARG A 216 2.02 -12.52 -21.67
C ARG A 216 0.56 -12.35 -21.25
N VAL A 217 0.28 -12.55 -19.97
CA VAL A 217 -1.02 -12.32 -19.33
C VAL A 217 -0.86 -11.19 -18.34
N ALA A 218 -1.83 -10.28 -18.28
CA ALA A 218 -1.82 -9.19 -17.32
C ALA A 218 -3.23 -8.85 -16.82
N ILE A 219 -3.28 -8.23 -15.65
CA ILE A 219 -4.45 -7.55 -15.10
C ILE A 219 -4.18 -6.05 -15.12
N GLU A 220 -5.16 -5.29 -15.57
CA GLU A 220 -5.24 -3.83 -15.41
C GLU A 220 -6.43 -3.50 -14.53
N TYR A 221 -6.24 -2.66 -13.52
CA TYR A 221 -7.32 -2.21 -12.66
C TYR A 221 -7.97 -0.94 -13.22
N ASP A 222 -9.23 -1.05 -13.65
CA ASP A 222 -10.04 0.08 -14.11
C ASP A 222 -10.82 0.69 -12.94
N GLY A 223 -10.36 1.85 -12.45
CA GLY A 223 -11.05 2.63 -11.44
C GLY A 223 -12.14 3.51 -12.09
N ASP A 224 -13.33 3.54 -11.53
CA ASP A 224 -14.52 4.28 -12.04
C ASP A 224 -14.30 5.78 -12.31
N HIS A 225 -13.18 6.36 -11.88
CA HIS A 225 -12.91 7.79 -12.02
C HIS A 225 -12.49 8.24 -13.43
N HIS A 226 -12.26 7.33 -14.38
CA HIS A 226 -11.68 7.65 -15.69
C HIS A 226 -12.67 7.60 -16.86
N ARG A 227 -13.96 7.29 -16.62
CA ARG A 227 -14.95 7.05 -17.70
C ARG A 227 -15.42 8.30 -18.45
N THR A 228 -15.09 9.51 -17.98
CA THR A 228 -15.59 10.77 -18.56
C THR A 228 -14.58 11.51 -19.44
N ASP A 229 -13.29 11.12 -19.44
CA ASP A 229 -12.27 11.78 -20.26
C ASP A 229 -12.04 11.02 -21.60
N LYS A 230 -12.46 11.67 -22.70
CA LYS A 230 -12.29 11.14 -24.05
C LYS A 230 -10.82 10.91 -24.44
N ASN A 231 -9.90 11.70 -23.91
CA ASN A 231 -8.47 11.53 -24.18
C ASN A 231 -7.90 10.31 -23.46
N GLN A 232 -8.36 10.07 -22.24
CA GLN A 232 -8.00 8.87 -21.51
C GLN A 232 -8.53 7.62 -22.22
N TRP A 233 -9.79 7.63 -22.64
CA TRP A 233 -10.38 6.51 -23.39
C TRP A 233 -9.60 6.15 -24.68
N ARG A 234 -9.14 7.16 -25.45
CA ARG A 234 -8.32 6.95 -26.64
C ARG A 234 -6.98 6.30 -26.26
N ARG A 235 -6.30 6.81 -25.24
CA ARG A 235 -5.03 6.25 -24.75
C ARG A 235 -5.19 4.79 -24.31
N ASP A 236 -6.28 4.46 -23.64
CA ASP A 236 -6.55 3.11 -23.17
C ASP A 236 -6.81 2.15 -24.37
N ASN A 237 -7.49 2.63 -25.41
CA ASN A 237 -7.66 1.86 -26.63
C ASN A 237 -6.34 1.66 -27.38
N ASP A 238 -5.53 2.71 -27.56
CA ASP A 238 -4.22 2.64 -28.19
C ASP A 238 -3.31 1.66 -27.42
N LYS A 239 -3.31 1.75 -26.08
CA LYS A 239 -2.58 0.81 -25.20
C LYS A 239 -3.02 -0.64 -25.47
N ARG A 240 -4.34 -0.90 -25.50
CA ARG A 240 -4.87 -2.26 -25.72
C ARG A 240 -4.51 -2.80 -27.10
N GLU A 241 -4.55 -1.96 -28.13
CA GLU A 241 -4.18 -2.36 -29.49
C GLU A 241 -2.70 -2.72 -29.58
N LEU A 242 -1.82 -1.86 -29.05
CA LEU A 242 -0.38 -2.12 -28.98
C LEU A 242 -0.08 -3.42 -28.21
N LEU A 243 -0.73 -3.65 -27.08
CA LEU A 243 -0.55 -4.86 -26.30
C LEU A 243 -1.02 -6.11 -27.01
N ARG A 244 -2.09 -6.05 -27.81
CA ARG A 244 -2.54 -7.16 -28.69
C ARG A 244 -1.48 -7.49 -29.74
N HIS A 245 -0.86 -6.50 -30.38
CA HIS A 245 0.24 -6.72 -31.33
C HIS A 245 1.44 -7.43 -30.66
N HIS A 246 1.68 -7.16 -29.38
CA HIS A 246 2.68 -7.87 -28.57
C HIS A 246 2.18 -9.20 -27.99
N HIS A 247 1.00 -9.69 -28.43
CA HIS A 247 0.37 -10.95 -28.00
C HIS A 247 0.03 -11.02 -26.50
N TRP A 248 -0.19 -9.87 -25.84
CA TRP A 248 -0.67 -9.83 -24.47
C TRP A 248 -2.16 -10.09 -24.36
N ILE A 249 -2.56 -10.85 -23.33
CA ILE A 249 -3.95 -10.97 -22.87
C ILE A 249 -4.12 -10.05 -21.68
N ILE A 250 -4.97 -9.04 -21.82
CA ILE A 250 -5.27 -8.08 -20.77
C ILE A 250 -6.63 -8.39 -20.17
N ILE A 251 -6.67 -8.63 -18.86
CA ILE A 251 -7.89 -8.85 -18.10
C ILE A 251 -8.16 -7.59 -17.29
N ILE A 252 -9.32 -6.97 -17.50
CA ILE A 252 -9.70 -5.79 -16.72
C ILE A 252 -10.32 -6.24 -15.41
N ALA A 253 -9.79 -5.72 -14.30
CA ALA A 253 -10.36 -5.82 -12.98
C ALA A 253 -11.01 -4.48 -12.59
N THR A 254 -12.15 -4.55 -11.92
CA THR A 254 -12.92 -3.39 -11.47
C THR A 254 -13.22 -3.50 -9.97
N ALA A 255 -13.80 -2.45 -9.40
CA ALA A 255 -14.27 -2.49 -8.01
C ALA A 255 -15.25 -3.63 -7.75
N ALA A 256 -16.10 -3.97 -8.73
CA ALA A 256 -17.04 -5.09 -8.62
C ALA A 256 -16.33 -6.45 -8.45
N ASN A 257 -15.21 -6.67 -9.15
CA ASN A 257 -14.42 -7.89 -8.99
C ASN A 257 -13.75 -8.01 -7.61
N MET A 258 -13.70 -6.92 -6.85
CA MET A 258 -13.10 -6.87 -5.52
C MET A 258 -14.15 -6.70 -4.40
N ALA A 259 -15.45 -6.75 -4.72
CA ALA A 259 -16.52 -6.49 -3.76
C ALA A 259 -16.61 -7.59 -2.68
N ASP A 260 -16.53 -8.84 -3.08
CA ASP A 260 -16.68 -10.02 -2.22
C ASP A 260 -15.77 -11.18 -2.67
N GLU A 261 -15.75 -12.24 -1.88
CA GLU A 261 -14.92 -13.40 -2.14
C GLU A 261 -15.33 -14.15 -3.44
N PRO A 262 -16.62 -14.39 -3.75
CA PRO A 262 -17.01 -14.98 -5.03
C PRO A 262 -16.53 -14.19 -6.25
N SER A 263 -16.65 -12.87 -6.23
CA SER A 263 -16.18 -12.01 -7.33
C SER A 263 -14.65 -12.05 -7.50
N GLN A 264 -13.92 -12.14 -6.39
CA GLN A 264 -12.46 -12.33 -6.41
C GLN A 264 -12.09 -13.70 -6.97
N ALA A 265 -12.82 -14.76 -6.60
CA ALA A 265 -12.63 -16.12 -7.12
C ALA A 265 -12.84 -16.17 -8.64
N GLU A 266 -13.91 -15.54 -9.13
CA GLU A 266 -14.19 -15.45 -10.57
C GLU A 266 -13.05 -14.75 -11.33
N LEU A 267 -12.58 -13.61 -10.85
CA LEU A 267 -11.44 -12.92 -11.46
C LEU A 267 -10.20 -13.82 -11.45
N ALA A 268 -9.86 -14.42 -10.33
CA ALA A 268 -8.72 -15.32 -10.21
C ALA A 268 -8.83 -16.52 -11.15
N TYR A 269 -10.02 -17.11 -11.29
CA TYR A 269 -10.28 -18.19 -12.23
C TYR A 269 -10.08 -17.77 -13.69
N ARG A 270 -10.60 -16.59 -14.09
CA ARG A 270 -10.41 -16.05 -15.44
C ARG A 270 -8.93 -15.87 -15.77
N VAL A 271 -8.16 -15.32 -14.83
CA VAL A 271 -6.71 -15.14 -14.99
C VAL A 271 -5.99 -16.49 -15.03
N GLY A 272 -6.27 -17.37 -14.06
CA GLY A 272 -5.68 -18.70 -13.97
C GLY A 272 -5.91 -19.53 -15.23
N ARG A 273 -7.12 -19.47 -15.81
CA ARG A 273 -7.41 -20.11 -17.08
C ARG A 273 -6.51 -19.62 -18.22
N GLN A 274 -6.28 -18.31 -18.33
CA GLN A 274 -5.40 -17.76 -19.38
C GLN A 274 -3.94 -18.14 -19.15
N LEU A 275 -3.49 -18.15 -17.90
CA LEU A 275 -2.15 -18.61 -17.53
C LEU A 275 -1.95 -20.08 -17.91
N ALA A 276 -2.89 -20.96 -17.54
CA ALA A 276 -2.83 -22.39 -17.84
C ALA A 276 -2.86 -22.66 -19.35
N LEU A 277 -3.69 -21.96 -20.13
CA LEU A 277 -3.72 -22.05 -21.60
C LEU A 277 -2.39 -21.65 -22.25
N ARG A 278 -1.57 -20.87 -21.54
CA ARG A 278 -0.24 -20.45 -21.99
C ARG A 278 0.91 -21.23 -21.35
N GLY A 279 0.59 -22.35 -20.67
CA GLY A 279 1.56 -23.31 -20.17
C GLY A 279 2.02 -23.07 -18.74
N ALA A 280 1.40 -22.15 -17.99
CA ALA A 280 1.68 -21.99 -16.58
C ALA A 280 1.23 -23.21 -15.78
N VAL A 281 2.08 -23.68 -14.85
CA VAL A 281 1.76 -24.76 -13.91
C VAL A 281 1.68 -24.18 -12.51
N PHE A 282 0.52 -24.33 -11.87
CA PHE A 282 0.28 -23.84 -10.50
C PHE A 282 -0.92 -24.56 -9.86
N ASP A 283 -1.01 -24.53 -8.54
CA ASP A 283 -2.09 -25.16 -7.78
C ASP A 283 -3.23 -24.14 -7.55
N PHE A 284 -4.22 -24.11 -8.43
CA PHE A 284 -5.40 -23.26 -8.25
C PHE A 284 -6.33 -23.83 -7.18
N THR A 285 -6.81 -22.97 -6.29
CA THR A 285 -7.79 -23.32 -5.26
C THR A 285 -9.12 -22.58 -5.51
N LEU A 286 -10.26 -23.28 -5.34
CA LEU A 286 -11.59 -22.66 -5.48
C LEU A 286 -11.97 -21.77 -4.30
N THR A 287 -11.34 -21.99 -3.15
CA THR A 287 -11.51 -21.21 -1.94
C THR A 287 -10.24 -20.39 -1.64
N ALA A 288 -10.42 -19.18 -1.18
CA ALA A 288 -9.30 -18.32 -0.82
C ALA A 288 -8.49 -18.90 0.34
N THR A 289 -7.20 -19.12 0.15
CA THR A 289 -6.30 -19.51 1.24
C THR A 289 -5.90 -18.26 2.04
N PRO A 290 -6.08 -18.23 3.36
CA PRO A 290 -5.68 -17.10 4.19
C PRO A 290 -4.19 -16.78 4.10
N LEU A 291 -3.80 -15.49 4.15
CA LEU A 291 -2.40 -15.08 4.00
C LEU A 291 -1.47 -15.66 5.07
N ASP A 292 -1.95 -15.82 6.30
CA ASP A 292 -1.15 -16.43 7.38
C ASP A 292 -0.86 -17.93 7.13
N GLU A 293 -1.80 -18.64 6.50
CA GLU A 293 -1.60 -20.01 6.06
C GLU A 293 -0.60 -20.08 4.89
N LEU A 294 -0.75 -19.19 3.90
CA LEU A 294 0.22 -19.08 2.80
C LEU A 294 1.63 -18.78 3.30
N ALA A 295 1.77 -17.90 4.29
CA ALA A 295 3.07 -17.60 4.91
C ALA A 295 3.68 -18.82 5.59
N ARG A 296 2.85 -19.64 6.29
CA ARG A 296 3.30 -20.89 6.90
C ARG A 296 3.79 -21.90 5.86
N ARG A 297 3.06 -22.03 4.74
CA ARG A 297 3.46 -22.90 3.61
C ARG A 297 4.79 -22.47 2.98
N LYS A 298 5.00 -21.16 2.77
CA LYS A 298 6.26 -20.61 2.24
C LYS A 298 7.46 -20.95 3.14
N ARG A 299 7.32 -20.81 4.48
CA ARG A 299 8.40 -21.12 5.44
C ARG A 299 8.79 -22.59 5.50
N ARG A 300 7.90 -23.52 5.13
CA ARG A 300 8.17 -24.96 5.12
C ARG A 300 8.88 -25.44 3.84
N ARG A 301 8.96 -24.59 2.82
CA ARG A 301 9.60 -24.91 1.52
C ARG A 301 11.03 -24.37 1.40
N ILE A 302 11.48 -23.59 2.40
CA ILE A 302 12.85 -23.10 2.59
C ILE A 302 13.56 -23.98 3.62
#